data_ebb86916f12e7170aada0d86de04a833
#
_entry.id   ebb86916f12e7170aada0d86de04a833
#
_cell.length_a   1.000
_cell.length_b   1.000
_cell.length_c   1.000
_cell.angle_alpha   90.00
_cell.angle_beta   90.00
_cell.angle_gamma   90.00
#
_symmetry.space_group_name_H-M   'P 1'
#
loop_
_entity.id
_entity.type
_entity.pdbx_description
1 polymer ?
#
loop_
_entity_poly.entity_id
_entity_poly.type
_entity_poly.pdbx_seq_one_letter_code
_entity_poly.pdbx_strand_id
1 'polypeptide(L)'
;MIEYIRGGLAELSPATAVIDCNGLGYAVNISLNTYAAIQGKKECKLYIYEAIREDAYVLYGFADKQERELFLLLISVSGIGGNTARMILSALSPAELVNVISTENANLLKTVKGIGLKTAQRAVSYTH
;
A
#
# COMPACT_ATOMS: atom_id res chain seq x y z
N MET A 1 2.62 8.74 15.93
CA MET A 1 2.35 8.04 14.67
C MET A 1 1.00 7.33 14.75
N ILE A 2 0.22 7.38 13.68
CA ILE A 2 -1.06 6.67 13.61
C ILE A 2 -0.79 5.20 13.26
N GLU A 3 -1.19 4.29 14.14
CA GLU A 3 -1.05 2.86 13.91
C GLU A 3 -2.18 2.33 13.03
N TYR A 4 -3.42 2.71 13.35
CA TYR A 4 -4.59 2.32 12.57
C TYR A 4 -5.70 3.36 12.72
N ILE A 5 -6.64 3.35 11.78
CA ILE A 5 -7.85 4.13 11.83
C ILE A 5 -9.03 3.16 11.70
N ARG A 6 -10.00 3.26 12.61
CA ARG A 6 -11.22 2.45 12.57
C ARG A 6 -12.42 3.37 12.63
N GLY A 7 -13.34 3.19 11.71
CA GLY A 7 -14.55 4.01 11.69
C GLY A 7 -15.46 3.63 10.53
N GLY A 8 -16.44 4.50 10.25
CA GLY A 8 -17.37 4.31 9.15
C GLY A 8 -16.67 4.53 7.80
N LEU A 9 -16.97 3.67 6.85
CA LEU A 9 -16.49 3.83 5.49
C LEU A 9 -17.41 4.83 4.77
N ALA A 10 -17.01 6.11 4.79
CA ALA A 10 -17.82 7.21 4.26
C ALA A 10 -17.78 7.30 2.75
N GLU A 11 -16.60 7.09 2.15
CA GLU A 11 -16.40 7.09 0.70
C GLU A 11 -15.39 6.01 0.34
N LEU A 12 -15.55 5.42 -0.84
CA LEU A 12 -14.66 4.39 -1.33
C LEU A 12 -14.51 4.48 -2.84
N SER A 13 -13.27 4.48 -3.29
CA SER A 13 -12.91 4.29 -4.70
C SER A 13 -11.76 3.29 -4.77
N PRO A 14 -11.39 2.78 -5.95
CA PRO A 14 -10.29 1.83 -6.05
C PRO A 14 -8.94 2.32 -5.50
N ALA A 15 -8.73 3.63 -5.45
CA ALA A 15 -7.46 4.22 -5.02
C ALA A 15 -7.51 4.90 -3.66
N THR A 16 -8.71 5.21 -3.14
CA THR A 16 -8.86 5.99 -1.91
C THR A 16 -10.07 5.54 -1.09
N ALA A 17 -9.96 5.70 0.21
CA ALA A 17 -11.06 5.50 1.14
C ALA A 17 -11.12 6.69 2.08
N VAL A 18 -12.33 7.09 2.48
CA VAL A 18 -12.51 8.08 3.54
C VAL A 18 -13.12 7.38 4.73
N ILE A 19 -12.41 7.41 5.86
CA ILE A 19 -12.85 6.78 7.10
C ILE A 19 -13.31 7.87 8.05
N ASP A 20 -14.54 7.75 8.49
CA ASP A 20 -15.16 8.70 9.43
C ASP A 20 -14.94 8.20 10.86
N CYS A 21 -14.10 8.92 11.60
CA CYS A 21 -13.83 8.64 13.01
C CYS A 21 -14.51 9.73 13.85
N ASN A 22 -15.74 9.46 14.28
CA ASN A 22 -16.51 10.38 15.13
C ASN A 22 -16.66 11.78 14.53
N GLY A 23 -16.91 11.85 13.24
CA GLY A 23 -17.12 13.13 12.53
C GLY A 23 -15.85 13.70 11.90
N LEU A 24 -14.70 13.07 12.12
CA LEU A 24 -13.46 13.46 11.46
C LEU A 24 -13.17 12.49 10.32
N GLY A 25 -13.14 13.00 9.08
CA GLY A 25 -12.89 12.18 7.90
C GLY A 25 -11.41 12.13 7.54
N TYR A 26 -10.86 10.92 7.45
CA TYR A 26 -9.49 10.71 7.01
C TYR A 26 -9.49 10.17 5.59
N ALA A 27 -8.86 10.89 4.68
CA ALA A 27 -8.66 10.44 3.29
C ALA A 27 -7.40 9.59 3.24
N VAL A 28 -7.56 8.34 2.83
CA VAL A 28 -6.49 7.34 2.87
C VAL A 28 -6.28 6.76 1.47
N ASN A 29 -5.04 6.71 1.03
CA ASN A 29 -4.69 6.04 -0.22
C ASN A 29 -4.58 4.54 0.02
N ILE A 30 -5.19 3.74 -0.84
CA ILE A 30 -5.25 2.29 -0.68
C ILE A 30 -4.85 1.57 -1.97
N SER A 31 -4.48 0.30 -1.83
CA SER A 31 -4.26 -0.60 -2.96
C SER A 31 -5.57 -1.21 -3.42
N LEU A 32 -5.58 -1.81 -4.62
CA LEU A 32 -6.72 -2.60 -5.08
C LEU A 32 -6.97 -3.81 -4.18
N ASN A 33 -5.93 -4.37 -3.60
CA ASN A 33 -6.06 -5.48 -2.66
C ASN A 33 -6.84 -5.05 -1.41
N THR A 34 -6.52 -3.89 -0.84
CA THR A 34 -7.26 -3.33 0.30
C THR A 34 -8.68 -2.93 -0.11
N TYR A 35 -8.85 -2.32 -1.29
CA TYR A 35 -10.16 -1.99 -1.82
C TYR A 35 -11.07 -3.22 -1.86
N ALA A 36 -10.58 -4.32 -2.42
CA ALA A 36 -11.35 -5.57 -2.49
C ALA A 36 -11.72 -6.10 -1.10
N ALA A 37 -10.82 -5.94 -0.13
CA ALA A 37 -11.05 -6.43 1.23
C ALA A 37 -12.10 -5.63 2.00
N ILE A 38 -12.24 -4.33 1.74
CA ILE A 38 -13.16 -3.47 2.49
C ILE A 38 -14.43 -3.13 1.72
N GLN A 39 -14.50 -3.45 0.44
CA GLN A 39 -15.67 -3.17 -0.39
C GLN A 39 -16.93 -3.81 0.22
N GLY A 40 -18.00 -3.03 0.29
CA GLY A 40 -19.28 -3.50 0.84
C GLY A 40 -19.39 -3.44 2.36
N LYS A 41 -18.35 -3.05 3.06
CA LYS A 41 -18.39 -2.90 4.52
C LYS A 41 -18.89 -1.51 4.91
N LYS A 42 -19.65 -1.45 6.01
CA LYS A 42 -20.10 -0.16 6.58
C LYS A 42 -19.02 0.47 7.45
N GLU A 43 -18.26 -0.37 8.13
CA GLU A 43 -17.14 0.03 8.98
C GLU A 43 -15.93 -0.78 8.61
N CYS A 44 -14.75 -0.20 8.78
CA CYS A 44 -13.51 -0.91 8.56
C CYS A 44 -12.39 -0.36 9.44
N LYS A 45 -11.34 -1.14 9.53
CA LYS A 45 -10.10 -0.77 10.20
C LYS A 45 -8.99 -0.85 9.18
N LEU A 46 -8.25 0.23 9.02
CA LEU A 46 -7.10 0.29 8.13
C LEU A 46 -5.84 0.55 8.94
N TYR A 47 -4.80 -0.25 8.71
CA TYR A 47 -3.48 0.00 9.28
C TYR A 47 -2.81 1.08 8.45
N ILE A 48 -2.18 2.05 9.12
CA ILE A 48 -1.78 3.30 8.50
C ILE A 48 -0.26 3.43 8.39
N TYR A 49 0.17 4.02 7.30
CA TYR A 49 1.50 4.61 7.17
C TYR A 49 1.32 6.10 6.83
N GLU A 50 1.94 6.95 7.63
CA GLU A 50 1.91 8.41 7.42
C GLU A 50 3.16 8.83 6.64
N ALA A 51 2.96 9.40 5.46
CA ALA A 51 4.03 10.03 4.70
C ALA A 51 3.97 11.53 4.96
N ILE A 52 4.79 12.01 5.88
CA ILE A 52 4.85 13.41 6.24
C ILE A 52 6.06 14.03 5.57
N ARG A 53 5.80 15.01 4.71
CA ARG A 53 6.83 15.76 4.00
C ARG A 53 6.64 17.25 4.27
N GLU A 54 7.60 18.05 3.86
CA GLU A 54 7.55 19.50 4.02
C GLU A 54 6.29 20.10 3.38
N ASP A 55 5.87 19.57 2.23
CA ASP A 55 4.78 20.12 1.42
C ASP A 55 3.56 19.21 1.34
N ALA A 56 3.57 18.06 2.02
CA ALA A 56 2.49 17.10 1.92
C ALA A 56 2.34 16.23 3.17
N TYR A 57 1.10 15.86 3.46
CA TYR A 57 0.76 14.89 4.49
C TYR A 57 -0.16 13.87 3.85
N VAL A 58 0.34 12.66 3.63
CA VAL A 58 -0.38 11.63 2.91
C VAL A 58 -0.52 10.39 3.78
N LEU A 59 -1.74 9.84 3.85
CA LEU A 59 -2.01 8.59 4.54
C LEU A 59 -2.12 7.44 3.54
N TYR A 60 -1.49 6.33 3.86
CA TYR A 60 -1.66 5.05 3.17
C TYR A 60 -2.29 4.08 4.14
N GLY A 61 -3.30 3.34 3.69
CA GLY A 61 -4.04 2.41 4.54
C GLY A 61 -4.09 1.01 3.95
N PHE A 62 -4.07 0.02 4.83
CA PHE A 62 -3.99 -1.40 4.47
C PHE A 62 -4.98 -2.20 5.29
N ALA A 63 -5.65 -3.16 4.65
CA ALA A 63 -6.65 -3.99 5.30
C ALA A 63 -6.05 -4.87 6.39
N ASP A 64 -4.77 -5.25 6.25
CA ASP A 64 -4.08 -6.07 7.24
C ASP A 64 -2.62 -5.61 7.42
N LYS A 65 -2.01 -6.11 8.50
CA LYS A 65 -0.63 -5.74 8.84
C LYS A 65 0.39 -6.29 7.85
N GLN A 66 0.12 -7.45 7.26
CA GLN A 66 1.05 -8.05 6.30
C GLN A 66 1.24 -7.15 5.09
N GLU A 67 0.14 -6.61 4.54
CA GLU A 67 0.23 -5.70 3.42
C GLU A 67 1.02 -4.44 3.78
N ARG A 68 0.78 -3.88 5.00
CA ARG A 68 1.55 -2.72 5.46
C ARG A 68 3.04 -3.04 5.57
N GLU A 69 3.40 -4.20 6.12
CA GLU A 69 4.80 -4.61 6.23
C GLU A 69 5.48 -4.71 4.86
N LEU A 70 4.79 -5.29 3.88
CA LEU A 70 5.29 -5.37 2.51
C LEU A 70 5.47 -3.97 1.90
N PHE A 71 4.51 -3.08 2.14
CA PHE A 71 4.62 -1.69 1.71
C PHE A 71 5.88 -1.02 2.29
N LEU A 72 6.11 -1.19 3.59
CA LEU A 72 7.27 -0.61 4.26
C LEU A 72 8.59 -1.15 3.69
N LEU A 73 8.64 -2.44 3.40
CA LEU A 73 9.80 -3.04 2.75
C LEU A 73 10.04 -2.43 1.37
N LEU A 74 8.97 -2.26 0.59
CA LEU A 74 9.08 -1.69 -0.77
C LEU A 74 9.59 -0.25 -0.73
N ILE A 75 9.05 0.60 0.13
CA ILE A 75 9.46 2.00 0.19
C ILE A 75 10.86 2.19 0.79
N SER A 76 11.41 1.18 1.44
CA SER A 76 12.79 1.20 1.92
C SER A 76 13.80 1.12 0.77
N VAL A 77 13.34 0.72 -0.42
CA VAL A 77 14.19 0.57 -1.60
C VAL A 77 14.29 1.91 -2.33
N SER A 78 15.52 2.30 -2.68
CA SER A 78 15.77 3.51 -3.46
C SER A 78 15.05 3.44 -4.80
N GLY A 79 14.28 4.47 -5.12
CA GLY A 79 13.50 4.55 -6.35
C GLY A 79 12.06 4.05 -6.23
N ILE A 80 11.67 3.50 -5.08
CA ILE A 80 10.29 3.11 -4.82
C ILE A 80 9.67 4.06 -3.81
N GLY A 81 8.78 4.94 -4.27
CA GLY A 81 7.99 5.82 -3.42
C GLY A 81 6.65 5.16 -3.04
N GLY A 82 5.85 5.88 -2.26
CA GLY A 82 4.57 5.37 -1.76
C GLY A 82 3.59 4.99 -2.88
N ASN A 83 3.47 5.81 -3.92
CA ASN A 83 2.57 5.51 -5.04
C ASN A 83 3.01 4.27 -5.82
N THR A 84 4.31 4.12 -6.06
CA THR A 84 4.85 2.95 -6.75
C THR A 84 4.62 1.68 -5.92
N ALA A 85 4.89 1.74 -4.61
CA ALA A 85 4.65 0.62 -3.71
C ALA A 85 3.16 0.23 -3.69
N ARG A 86 2.27 1.22 -3.65
CA ARG A 86 0.82 1.00 -3.70
C ARG A 86 0.41 0.33 -5.02
N MET A 87 1.00 0.72 -6.13
CA MET A 87 0.74 0.10 -7.43
C MET A 87 1.23 -1.35 -7.49
N ILE A 88 2.37 -1.65 -6.90
CA ILE A 88 2.87 -3.03 -6.79
C ILE A 88 1.87 -3.88 -6.00
N LEU A 89 1.40 -3.36 -4.85
CA LEU A 89 0.43 -4.07 -4.02
C LEU A 89 -0.96 -4.16 -4.65
N SER A 90 -1.25 -3.32 -5.64
CA SER A 90 -2.48 -3.42 -6.44
C SER A 90 -2.37 -4.47 -7.53
N ALA A 91 -1.17 -4.65 -8.09
CA ALA A 91 -0.93 -5.62 -9.16
C ALA A 91 -0.68 -7.03 -8.63
N LEU A 92 -0.11 -7.14 -7.42
CA LEU A 92 0.25 -8.42 -6.80
C LEU A 92 -0.39 -8.51 -5.42
N SER A 93 -1.03 -9.63 -5.11
CA SER A 93 -1.49 -9.89 -3.75
C SER A 93 -0.29 -10.03 -2.81
N PRO A 94 -0.47 -9.90 -1.48
CA PRO A 94 0.63 -10.12 -0.54
C PRO A 94 1.33 -11.46 -0.74
N ALA A 95 0.57 -12.53 -0.98
CA ALA A 95 1.14 -13.86 -1.22
C ALA A 95 1.97 -13.92 -2.51
N GLU A 96 1.47 -13.31 -3.59
CA GLU A 96 2.19 -13.23 -4.85
C GLU A 96 3.48 -12.43 -4.70
N LEU A 97 3.42 -11.30 -3.99
CA LEU A 97 4.59 -10.44 -3.78
C LEU A 97 5.66 -11.17 -2.96
N VAL A 98 5.27 -11.87 -1.90
CA VAL A 98 6.20 -12.68 -1.10
C VAL A 98 6.87 -13.73 -1.99
N ASN A 99 6.11 -14.39 -2.85
CA ASN A 99 6.66 -15.37 -3.79
C ASN A 99 7.65 -14.75 -4.78
N VAL A 100 7.32 -13.58 -5.32
CA VAL A 100 8.20 -12.84 -6.25
C VAL A 100 9.52 -12.49 -5.59
N ILE A 101 9.47 -11.97 -4.37
CA ILE A 101 10.66 -11.62 -3.60
C ILE A 101 11.48 -12.87 -3.30
N SER A 102 10.83 -13.94 -2.86
CA SER A 102 11.50 -15.21 -2.52
C SER A 102 12.18 -15.86 -3.71
N THR A 103 11.63 -15.70 -4.92
CA THR A 103 12.18 -16.26 -6.16
C THR A 103 13.05 -15.28 -6.93
N GLU A 104 13.24 -14.06 -6.40
CA GLU A 104 14.01 -12.99 -7.04
C GLU A 104 13.53 -12.64 -8.46
N ASN A 105 12.21 -12.65 -8.67
CA ASN A 105 11.62 -12.42 -9.98
C ASN A 105 11.46 -10.91 -10.28
N ALA A 106 12.56 -10.25 -10.62
CA ALA A 106 12.57 -8.83 -10.97
C ALA A 106 11.73 -8.53 -12.23
N ASN A 107 11.66 -9.47 -13.17
CA ASN A 107 10.88 -9.28 -14.41
C ASN A 107 9.39 -9.14 -14.13
N LEU A 108 8.86 -9.88 -13.16
CA LEU A 108 7.46 -9.75 -12.80
C LEU A 108 7.17 -8.39 -12.15
N LEU A 109 8.04 -7.92 -11.26
CA LEU A 109 7.91 -6.59 -10.67
C LEU A 109 7.99 -5.48 -11.72
N LYS A 110 8.84 -5.63 -12.71
CA LYS A 110 9.02 -4.67 -13.79
C LYS A 110 7.74 -4.48 -14.61
N THR A 111 6.82 -5.46 -14.64
CA THR A 111 5.56 -5.33 -15.37
C THR A 111 4.60 -4.33 -14.72
N VAL A 112 4.84 -3.97 -13.47
CA VAL A 112 4.03 -2.97 -12.77
C VAL A 112 4.42 -1.59 -13.30
N LYS A 113 3.40 -0.79 -13.68
CA LYS A 113 3.61 0.55 -14.24
C LYS A 113 4.44 1.41 -13.29
N GLY A 114 5.46 2.07 -13.82
CA GLY A 114 6.31 2.98 -13.05
C GLY A 114 7.56 2.34 -12.47
N ILE A 115 7.75 1.03 -12.64
CA ILE A 115 8.95 0.34 -12.17
C ILE A 115 9.84 -0.02 -13.34
N GLY A 116 11.07 0.50 -13.34
CA GLY A 116 12.09 0.09 -14.30
C GLY A 116 12.81 -1.18 -13.84
N LEU A 117 13.57 -1.80 -14.74
CA LEU A 117 14.28 -3.04 -14.43
C LEU A 117 15.25 -2.89 -13.25
N LYS A 118 16.02 -1.81 -13.19
CA LYS A 118 16.96 -1.58 -12.10
C LYS A 118 16.26 -1.46 -10.75
N THR A 119 15.13 -0.75 -10.72
CA THR A 119 14.35 -0.58 -9.49
C THR A 119 13.75 -1.92 -9.05
N ALA A 120 13.23 -2.71 -9.99
CA ALA A 120 12.69 -4.03 -9.70
C ALA A 120 13.78 -4.96 -9.15
N GLN A 121 14.99 -4.93 -9.72
CA GLN A 121 16.12 -5.71 -9.25
C GLN A 121 16.56 -5.29 -7.84
N ARG A 122 16.57 -3.99 -7.54
CA ARG A 122 16.86 -3.49 -6.20
C ARG A 122 15.83 -3.97 -5.19
N ALA A 123 14.54 -3.93 -5.54
CA ALA A 123 13.47 -4.39 -4.65
C ALA A 123 13.67 -5.86 -4.29
N VAL A 124 13.94 -6.71 -5.27
CA VAL A 124 14.14 -8.14 -5.06
C VAL A 124 15.39 -8.40 -4.23
N SER A 125 16.53 -7.78 -4.55
CA SER A 125 17.78 -7.97 -3.80
C SER A 125 17.70 -7.40 -2.40
N TYR A 126 17.10 -6.21 -2.24
CA TYR A 126 17.10 -5.47 -0.99
C TYR A 126 16.16 -6.08 0.04
N THR A 127 15.01 -6.56 -0.40
CA THR A 127 13.98 -7.12 0.48
C THR A 127 14.13 -8.63 0.69
N HIS A 128 14.97 -9.27 -0.09
CA HIS A 128 15.25 -10.70 0.02
C HIS A 128 16.23 -10.98 1.14
#